data_2d0ebd3000dbe836fbdce7de8c7e19fd
#
_entry.id   2d0ebd3000dbe836fbdce7de8c7e19fd
#
_cell.length_a   1.000
_cell.length_b   1.000
_cell.length_c   1.000
_cell.angle_alpha   90.00
_cell.angle_beta   90.00
_cell.angle_gamma   90.00
#
_symmetry.space_group_name_H-M   'P 1'
#
loop_
_entity.id
_entity.type
_entity.pdbx_description
1 polymer ?
#
loop_
_entity_poly.entity_id
_entity_poly.type
_entity_poly.pdbx_seq_one_letter_code
_entity_poly.pdbx_strand_id
1 'polypeptide(L)'
;LPAGGGAKEATAIASGTLSTGQTVALLSNGQVEAVGESTVTASLGNVNSLGTYGTKNSIAGYYDEAQNACVIFFSGTSDYLVGVVGTISGSTITFGGVTTGFSYSTYGYVAAYDTTNNKGVVVFKDSGNTGDWLAKQVNVSGTTISFESSYTVISTHSSLPVGMVYCSDSDRFLAVWNSSSQSTLQHNIGQISGTGTSWTGVYNNFNGSNFQSYSGGWAASLSYDPVNSCVLMCQTYRYSPYYMSYMVLTVPSSGSA
;
A
#
# COMPACT_ATOMS: atom_id res chain seq x y z
N LEU A 1 28.21 28.07 -12.69
CA LEU A 1 28.56 29.04 -13.75
C LEU A 1 29.38 30.14 -13.11
N PRO A 2 30.55 30.55 -13.69
CA PRO A 2 31.31 31.68 -13.14
C PRO A 2 30.48 32.94 -13.20
N ALA A 3 30.45 33.67 -12.11
CA ALA A 3 29.88 35.02 -12.06
C ALA A 3 30.74 35.95 -12.91
N GLY A 4 30.36 36.20 -14.13
CA GLY A 4 31.04 37.16 -15.01
C GLY A 4 30.65 36.92 -16.46
N GLY A 5 29.77 37.73 -16.97
CA GLY A 5 29.67 38.13 -18.38
C GLY A 5 29.64 37.03 -19.45
N GLY A 6 29.09 35.87 -19.17
CA GLY A 6 28.83 34.86 -20.20
C GLY A 6 27.82 35.37 -21.23
N ALA A 7 28.02 35.03 -22.48
CA ALA A 7 27.08 35.37 -23.55
C ALA A 7 25.66 34.94 -23.11
N LYS A 8 24.71 35.84 -23.23
CA LYS A 8 23.29 35.56 -22.92
C LYS A 8 22.63 34.62 -23.96
N GLU A 9 23.37 34.27 -24.96
CA GLU A 9 22.92 33.46 -26.09
C GLU A 9 23.91 32.34 -26.35
N ALA A 10 23.40 31.15 -26.57
CA ALA A 10 24.14 29.98 -27.03
C ALA A 10 23.54 29.48 -28.35
N THR A 11 24.41 29.22 -29.31
CA THR A 11 24.00 28.65 -30.62
C THR A 11 24.28 27.17 -30.61
N ALA A 12 23.29 26.37 -30.99
CA ALA A 12 23.41 24.93 -31.17
C ALA A 12 22.75 24.49 -32.48
N ILE A 13 23.22 23.39 -33.04
CA ILE A 13 22.65 22.83 -34.24
C ILE A 13 21.46 21.92 -33.85
N ALA A 14 20.29 22.15 -34.44
CA ALA A 14 19.14 21.31 -34.24
C ALA A 14 19.30 19.95 -34.93
N SER A 15 18.96 18.87 -34.28
CA SER A 15 18.89 17.52 -34.85
C SER A 15 17.59 17.29 -35.66
N GLY A 16 16.66 18.25 -35.65
CA GLY A 16 15.37 18.22 -36.34
C GLY A 16 14.72 19.59 -36.38
N THR A 17 13.44 19.67 -36.68
CA THR A 17 12.68 20.92 -36.73
C THR A 17 12.36 21.38 -35.30
N LEU A 18 12.71 22.62 -34.98
CA LEU A 18 12.38 23.26 -33.72
C LEU A 18 11.40 24.41 -33.96
N SER A 19 10.45 24.56 -33.06
CA SER A 19 9.53 25.71 -33.01
C SER A 19 10.03 26.75 -32.00
N THR A 20 9.73 28.03 -32.25
CA THR A 20 10.07 29.08 -31.32
C THR A 20 9.45 28.85 -29.95
N GLY A 21 10.25 28.95 -28.88
CA GLY A 21 9.82 28.71 -27.49
C GLY A 21 9.72 27.25 -27.08
N GLN A 22 10.13 26.33 -27.93
CA GLN A 22 10.14 24.90 -27.60
C GLN A 22 11.28 24.56 -26.64
N THR A 23 11.00 23.73 -25.63
CA THR A 23 12.04 23.18 -24.75
C THR A 23 12.89 22.19 -25.52
N VAL A 24 14.20 22.28 -25.36
CA VAL A 24 15.15 21.40 -26.06
C VAL A 24 16.09 20.69 -25.09
N ALA A 25 16.50 19.49 -25.43
CA ALA A 25 17.55 18.76 -24.75
C ALA A 25 18.86 18.80 -25.56
N LEU A 26 20.00 18.96 -24.88
CA LEU A 26 21.33 18.87 -25.48
C LEU A 26 21.69 17.38 -25.60
N LEU A 27 21.99 16.94 -26.80
CA LEU A 27 22.43 15.60 -27.09
C LEU A 27 23.94 15.43 -26.87
N SER A 28 24.39 14.20 -26.69
CA SER A 28 25.80 13.87 -26.49
C SER A 28 26.72 14.25 -27.65
N ASN A 29 26.15 14.42 -28.85
CA ASN A 29 26.87 14.87 -30.06
C ASN A 29 26.95 16.40 -30.19
N GLY A 30 26.45 17.15 -29.20
CA GLY A 30 26.43 18.62 -29.20
C GLY A 30 25.29 19.26 -29.97
N GLN A 31 24.37 18.47 -30.52
CA GLN A 31 23.14 18.95 -31.15
C GLN A 31 22.04 19.15 -30.09
N VAL A 32 20.97 19.87 -30.44
CA VAL A 32 19.77 19.98 -29.62
C VAL A 32 18.59 19.38 -30.37
N GLU A 33 17.71 18.70 -29.62
CA GLU A 33 16.43 18.22 -30.14
C GLU A 33 15.27 18.73 -29.30
N ALA A 34 14.10 18.78 -29.92
CA ALA A 34 12.89 19.09 -29.20
C ALA A 34 12.64 18.05 -28.12
N VAL A 35 12.43 18.49 -26.88
CA VAL A 35 11.83 17.62 -25.88
C VAL A 35 10.36 17.47 -26.28
N GLY A 36 10.04 16.33 -26.92
CA GLY A 36 8.67 15.99 -27.23
C GLY A 36 7.89 15.83 -25.93
N GLU A 37 6.73 16.45 -25.83
CA GLU A 37 5.76 16.01 -24.83
C GLU A 37 5.44 14.55 -25.18
N SER A 38 5.93 13.61 -24.39
CA SER A 38 5.39 12.26 -24.47
C SER A 38 3.96 12.36 -23.95
N THR A 39 3.00 12.44 -24.85
CA THR A 39 1.61 12.21 -24.50
C THR A 39 1.53 10.75 -24.02
N VAL A 40 1.63 10.56 -22.71
CA VAL A 40 1.29 9.28 -22.11
C VAL A 40 -0.21 9.14 -22.29
N THR A 41 -0.61 8.49 -23.37
CA THR A 41 -2.01 8.12 -23.55
C THR A 41 -2.31 7.05 -22.51
N ALA A 42 -3.09 7.42 -21.49
CA ALA A 42 -3.61 6.44 -20.55
C ALA A 42 -4.45 5.43 -21.35
N SER A 43 -3.99 4.20 -21.44
CA SER A 43 -4.76 3.11 -22.01
C SER A 43 -5.33 2.26 -20.86
N LEU A 44 -6.63 2.00 -20.90
CA LEU A 44 -7.23 1.01 -20.03
C LEU A 44 -6.88 -0.38 -20.55
N GLY A 45 -6.27 -1.20 -19.72
CA GLY A 45 -6.07 -2.62 -20.01
C GLY A 45 -7.40 -3.37 -20.04
N ASN A 46 -7.39 -4.61 -20.50
CA ASN A 46 -8.58 -5.46 -20.50
C ASN A 46 -9.03 -5.76 -19.06
N VAL A 47 -10.34 -5.70 -18.82
CA VAL A 47 -10.93 -6.17 -17.57
C VAL A 47 -10.91 -7.71 -17.59
N ASN A 48 -10.16 -8.31 -16.68
CA ASN A 48 -10.11 -9.75 -16.50
C ASN A 48 -10.86 -10.14 -15.23
N SER A 49 -11.74 -11.15 -15.31
CA SER A 49 -12.43 -11.70 -14.15
C SER A 49 -11.62 -12.83 -13.56
N LEU A 50 -11.42 -12.83 -12.25
CA LEU A 50 -10.81 -13.93 -11.49
C LEU A 50 -11.80 -15.07 -11.19
N GLY A 51 -13.06 -14.98 -11.64
CA GLY A 51 -14.12 -15.94 -11.39
C GLY A 51 -15.10 -15.51 -10.31
N THR A 52 -15.95 -16.45 -9.86
CA THR A 52 -16.93 -16.21 -8.80
C THR A 52 -16.36 -16.67 -7.48
N TYR A 53 -16.23 -15.73 -6.53
CA TYR A 53 -15.70 -15.99 -5.20
C TYR A 53 -16.68 -15.51 -4.11
N GLY A 54 -16.33 -15.72 -2.84
CA GLY A 54 -17.18 -15.54 -1.69
C GLY A 54 -17.92 -14.21 -1.56
N THR A 55 -18.79 -14.14 -0.59
CA THR A 55 -19.79 -13.08 -0.43
C THR A 55 -19.32 -11.87 0.36
N LYS A 56 -18.16 -11.95 1.04
CA LYS A 56 -17.62 -10.84 1.84
C LYS A 56 -16.78 -9.90 0.99
N ASN A 57 -17.25 -8.66 0.89
CA ASN A 57 -16.67 -7.61 0.03
C ASN A 57 -15.41 -7.00 0.66
N SER A 58 -14.34 -7.76 0.79
CA SER A 58 -13.07 -7.25 1.26
C SER A 58 -11.98 -7.67 0.29
N ILE A 59 -11.19 -6.70 -0.16
CA ILE A 59 -10.07 -6.89 -1.05
C ILE A 59 -8.89 -6.04 -0.56
N ALA A 60 -7.70 -6.57 -0.62
CA ALA A 60 -6.46 -5.85 -0.40
C ALA A 60 -5.40 -6.33 -1.39
N GLY A 61 -4.34 -5.56 -1.54
CA GLY A 61 -3.23 -5.98 -2.38
C GLY A 61 -2.03 -5.07 -2.22
N TYR A 62 -0.93 -5.50 -2.79
CA TYR A 62 0.30 -4.72 -2.91
C TYR A 62 0.99 -5.08 -4.23
N TYR A 63 1.96 -4.26 -4.59
CA TYR A 63 2.89 -4.57 -5.67
C TYR A 63 4.19 -5.11 -5.09
N ASP A 64 4.63 -6.27 -5.58
CA ASP A 64 5.90 -6.91 -5.25
C ASP A 64 6.94 -6.46 -6.26
N GLU A 65 7.79 -5.53 -5.86
CA GLU A 65 8.82 -4.95 -6.73
C GLU A 65 9.88 -5.97 -7.15
N ALA A 66 10.21 -6.91 -6.26
CA ALA A 66 11.23 -7.92 -6.53
C ALA A 66 10.79 -8.93 -7.58
N GLN A 67 9.48 -9.21 -7.66
CA GLN A 67 8.90 -10.17 -8.60
C GLN A 67 8.18 -9.48 -9.78
N ASN A 68 8.10 -8.14 -9.80
CA ASN A 68 7.31 -7.36 -10.76
C ASN A 68 5.87 -7.90 -10.87
N ALA A 69 5.22 -8.06 -9.74
CA ALA A 69 3.94 -8.74 -9.64
C ALA A 69 2.94 -7.99 -8.73
N CYS A 70 1.66 -8.02 -9.10
CA CYS A 70 0.58 -7.61 -8.23
C CYS A 70 0.13 -8.81 -7.39
N VAL A 71 0.00 -8.62 -6.08
CA VAL A 71 -0.53 -9.62 -5.16
C VAL A 71 -1.87 -9.12 -4.65
N ILE A 72 -2.91 -9.95 -4.78
CA ILE A 72 -4.28 -9.59 -4.44
C ILE A 72 -4.83 -10.62 -3.46
N PHE A 73 -5.47 -10.14 -2.39
CA PHE A 73 -6.14 -10.93 -1.36
C PHE A 73 -7.64 -10.62 -1.38
N PHE A 74 -8.45 -11.65 -1.23
CA PHE A 74 -9.91 -11.54 -1.19
C PHE A 74 -10.55 -12.73 -0.49
N SER A 75 -11.87 -12.67 -0.25
CA SER A 75 -12.61 -13.79 0.29
C SER A 75 -12.89 -14.81 -0.81
N GLY A 76 -12.35 -16.01 -0.64
CA GLY A 76 -12.65 -17.15 -1.50
C GLY A 76 -13.98 -17.82 -1.16
N THR A 77 -14.24 -18.98 -1.73
CA THR A 77 -15.37 -19.84 -1.35
C THR A 77 -15.33 -20.13 0.15
N SER A 78 -16.44 -20.13 0.84
CA SER A 78 -16.55 -20.26 2.30
C SER A 78 -15.95 -19.09 3.09
N ASP A 79 -15.76 -17.93 2.45
CA ASP A 79 -15.18 -16.74 3.04
C ASP A 79 -13.74 -16.91 3.58
N TYR A 80 -13.01 -17.88 3.09
CA TYR A 80 -11.60 -18.08 3.46
C TYR A 80 -10.70 -17.03 2.85
N LEU A 81 -9.62 -16.65 3.55
CA LEU A 81 -8.57 -15.81 2.94
C LEU A 81 -7.94 -16.57 1.78
N VAL A 82 -7.97 -15.98 0.60
CA VAL A 82 -7.23 -16.45 -0.56
C VAL A 82 -6.36 -15.35 -1.13
N GLY A 83 -5.30 -15.76 -1.80
CA GLY A 83 -4.40 -14.86 -2.52
C GLY A 83 -4.13 -15.34 -3.93
N VAL A 84 -3.84 -14.40 -4.81
CA VAL A 84 -3.44 -14.65 -6.20
C VAL A 84 -2.33 -13.67 -6.59
N VAL A 85 -1.43 -14.14 -7.44
CA VAL A 85 -0.35 -13.34 -8.01
C VAL A 85 -0.64 -13.07 -9.47
N GLY A 86 -0.53 -11.81 -9.88
CA GLY A 86 -0.63 -11.39 -11.27
C GLY A 86 0.69 -10.79 -11.75
N THR A 87 1.32 -11.39 -12.77
CA THR A 87 2.51 -10.84 -13.43
C THR A 87 2.10 -9.83 -14.49
N ILE A 88 2.83 -8.72 -14.55
CA ILE A 88 2.55 -7.60 -15.46
C ILE A 88 3.50 -7.65 -16.64
N SER A 89 2.93 -7.60 -17.86
CA SER A 89 3.69 -7.47 -19.11
C SER A 89 3.01 -6.44 -20.00
N GLY A 90 3.62 -5.29 -20.17
CA GLY A 90 3.02 -4.14 -20.83
C GLY A 90 1.71 -3.71 -20.17
N SER A 91 0.60 -3.77 -20.89
CA SER A 91 -0.75 -3.47 -20.38
C SER A 91 -1.56 -4.71 -19.95
N THR A 92 -0.93 -5.88 -19.89
CA THR A 92 -1.59 -7.15 -19.62
C THR A 92 -1.15 -7.70 -18.26
N ILE A 93 -2.11 -8.21 -17.48
CA ILE A 93 -1.86 -8.96 -16.24
C ILE A 93 -2.24 -10.42 -16.47
N THR A 94 -1.31 -11.32 -16.19
CA THR A 94 -1.56 -12.78 -16.23
C THR A 94 -1.59 -13.30 -14.80
N PHE A 95 -2.72 -13.84 -14.36
CA PHE A 95 -2.91 -14.37 -13.03
C PHE A 95 -2.49 -15.83 -12.93
N GLY A 96 -1.83 -16.19 -11.83
CA GLY A 96 -1.56 -17.56 -11.42
C GLY A 96 -2.77 -18.21 -10.76
N GLY A 97 -2.54 -19.38 -10.15
CA GLY A 97 -3.55 -20.10 -9.39
C GLY A 97 -3.89 -19.38 -8.07
N VAL A 98 -5.17 -19.45 -7.67
CA VAL A 98 -5.63 -18.96 -6.37
C VAL A 98 -5.18 -19.93 -5.27
N THR A 99 -4.61 -19.41 -4.19
CA THR A 99 -4.12 -20.20 -3.05
C THR A 99 -4.87 -19.79 -1.78
N THR A 100 -5.36 -20.78 -1.01
CA THR A 100 -5.97 -20.55 0.29
C THR A 100 -4.90 -20.25 1.33
N GLY A 101 -4.99 -19.09 1.97
CA GLY A 101 -4.07 -18.64 3.01
C GLY A 101 -4.54 -18.95 4.43
N PHE A 102 -5.87 -19.07 4.63
CA PHE A 102 -6.46 -19.36 5.93
C PHE A 102 -7.82 -20.04 5.75
N SER A 103 -8.07 -21.11 6.52
CA SER A 103 -9.20 -22.03 6.31
C SER A 103 -10.38 -21.80 7.27
N TYR A 104 -10.52 -20.60 7.81
CA TYR A 104 -11.69 -20.15 8.54
C TYR A 104 -12.27 -18.92 7.86
N SER A 105 -13.51 -18.58 8.19
CA SER A 105 -14.16 -17.39 7.64
C SER A 105 -13.41 -16.12 8.07
N THR A 106 -13.05 -15.29 7.09
CA THR A 106 -12.26 -14.06 7.27
C THR A 106 -12.90 -12.89 6.58
N TYR A 107 -12.56 -11.69 7.02
CA TYR A 107 -12.91 -10.43 6.34
C TYR A 107 -11.98 -9.28 6.75
N GLY A 108 -12.12 -8.14 6.08
CA GLY A 108 -11.39 -6.93 6.42
C GLY A 108 -9.90 -7.09 6.17
N TYR A 109 -9.48 -7.10 4.91
CA TYR A 109 -8.09 -7.27 4.53
C TYR A 109 -7.39 -5.94 4.38
N VAL A 110 -6.15 -5.85 4.89
CA VAL A 110 -5.17 -4.83 4.52
C VAL A 110 -3.84 -5.51 4.25
N ALA A 111 -3.04 -4.97 3.34
CA ALA A 111 -1.79 -5.58 2.95
C ALA A 111 -0.75 -4.53 2.60
N ALA A 112 0.52 -4.84 2.84
CA ALA A 112 1.65 -4.03 2.43
C ALA A 112 2.87 -4.90 2.10
N TYR A 113 3.79 -4.34 1.33
CA TYR A 113 5.01 -4.99 0.90
C TYR A 113 6.21 -4.38 1.62
N ASP A 114 7.03 -5.24 2.18
CA ASP A 114 8.32 -4.93 2.80
C ASP A 114 9.42 -5.02 1.75
N THR A 115 9.91 -3.86 1.34
CA THR A 115 10.96 -3.75 0.31
C THR A 115 12.34 -4.15 0.83
N THR A 116 12.56 -4.15 2.14
CA THR A 116 13.83 -4.55 2.77
C THR A 116 13.98 -6.07 2.78
N ASN A 117 12.92 -6.79 3.16
CA ASN A 117 12.93 -8.24 3.26
C ASN A 117 12.37 -8.94 2.00
N ASN A 118 11.86 -8.19 1.03
CA ASN A 118 11.18 -8.70 -0.17
C ASN A 118 10.04 -9.66 0.18
N LYS A 119 9.18 -9.24 1.10
CA LYS A 119 8.07 -10.03 1.64
C LYS A 119 6.81 -9.19 1.74
N GLY A 120 5.67 -9.83 1.51
CA GLY A 120 4.39 -9.21 1.81
C GLY A 120 3.88 -9.55 3.20
N VAL A 121 2.98 -8.72 3.70
CA VAL A 121 2.18 -9.02 4.88
C VAL A 121 0.72 -8.71 4.57
N VAL A 122 -0.17 -9.64 4.90
CA VAL A 122 -1.62 -9.43 4.90
C VAL A 122 -2.14 -9.53 6.33
N VAL A 123 -2.93 -8.54 6.74
CA VAL A 123 -3.66 -8.53 8.01
C VAL A 123 -5.14 -8.71 7.72
N PHE A 124 -5.81 -9.56 8.48
CA PHE A 124 -7.21 -9.92 8.29
C PHE A 124 -7.86 -10.30 9.61
N LYS A 125 -9.20 -10.26 9.66
CA LYS A 125 -9.96 -10.72 10.80
C LYS A 125 -10.36 -12.19 10.65
N ASP A 126 -10.03 -13.02 11.64
CA ASP A 126 -10.58 -14.36 11.82
C ASP A 126 -11.97 -14.26 12.45
N SER A 127 -13.00 -14.39 11.64
CA SER A 127 -14.39 -14.33 12.13
C SER A 127 -15.01 -15.70 12.35
N GLY A 128 -14.32 -16.75 11.93
CA GLY A 128 -14.81 -18.12 12.02
C GLY A 128 -14.37 -18.88 13.26
N ASN A 129 -13.38 -18.39 13.98
CA ASN A 129 -12.79 -19.10 15.11
C ASN A 129 -12.54 -18.19 16.33
N THR A 130 -11.50 -17.36 16.32
CA THR A 130 -11.09 -16.59 17.51
C THR A 130 -11.68 -15.18 17.56
N GLY A 131 -12.02 -14.60 16.43
CA GLY A 131 -12.38 -13.19 16.33
C GLY A 131 -11.20 -12.23 16.39
N ASP A 132 -9.98 -12.75 16.33
CA ASP A 132 -8.74 -12.00 16.40
C ASP A 132 -8.39 -11.36 15.04
N TRP A 133 -7.58 -10.33 15.10
CA TRP A 133 -6.85 -9.83 13.93
C TRP A 133 -5.54 -10.58 13.81
N LEU A 134 -5.36 -11.23 12.68
CA LEU A 134 -4.20 -12.04 12.37
C LEU A 134 -3.40 -11.44 11.24
N ALA A 135 -2.08 -11.60 11.29
CA ALA A 135 -1.17 -11.30 10.19
C ALA A 135 -0.55 -12.59 9.65
N LYS A 136 -0.36 -12.64 8.34
CA LYS A 136 0.45 -13.65 7.68
C LYS A 136 1.52 -12.99 6.83
N GLN A 137 2.74 -13.48 6.95
CA GLN A 137 3.78 -13.20 5.97
C GLN A 137 3.46 -13.97 4.69
N VAL A 138 3.76 -13.32 3.58
CA VAL A 138 3.45 -13.80 2.23
C VAL A 138 4.73 -13.86 1.41
N ASN A 139 4.97 -15.00 0.78
CA ASN A 139 6.08 -15.17 -0.15
C ASN A 139 5.54 -15.37 -1.56
N VAL A 140 6.18 -14.73 -2.53
CA VAL A 140 5.85 -14.82 -3.95
C VAL A 140 7.03 -15.46 -4.69
N SER A 141 6.73 -16.37 -5.61
CA SER A 141 7.69 -16.96 -6.53
C SER A 141 7.04 -17.15 -7.91
N GLY A 142 7.40 -16.30 -8.87
CA GLY A 142 6.73 -16.21 -10.16
C GLY A 142 5.24 -15.91 -10.00
N THR A 143 4.36 -16.84 -10.41
CA THR A 143 2.90 -16.71 -10.27
C THR A 143 2.33 -17.48 -9.07
N THR A 144 3.18 -17.97 -8.18
CA THR A 144 2.79 -18.76 -7.01
C THR A 144 2.91 -17.94 -5.74
N ILE A 145 1.92 -18.05 -4.86
CA ILE A 145 1.89 -17.44 -3.53
C ILE A 145 1.91 -18.52 -2.46
N SER A 146 2.63 -18.28 -1.37
CA SER A 146 2.59 -19.09 -0.15
C SER A 146 2.45 -18.22 1.08
N PHE A 147 1.83 -18.78 2.12
CA PHE A 147 1.54 -18.10 3.37
C PHE A 147 2.25 -18.79 4.52
N GLU A 148 2.93 -18.02 5.34
CA GLU A 148 3.54 -18.50 6.58
C GLU A 148 2.50 -18.64 7.71
N SER A 149 2.93 -19.01 8.91
CA SER A 149 2.07 -19.13 10.07
C SER A 149 1.35 -17.82 10.40
N SER A 150 0.17 -17.91 11.00
CA SER A 150 -0.57 -16.73 11.45
C SER A 150 -0.05 -16.24 12.79
N TYR A 151 -0.02 -14.91 12.96
CA TYR A 151 0.38 -14.23 14.20
C TYR A 151 -0.74 -13.28 14.61
N THR A 152 -1.06 -13.27 15.91
CA THR A 152 -2.09 -12.37 16.44
C THR A 152 -1.56 -10.94 16.47
N VAL A 153 -2.27 -10.05 15.79
CA VAL A 153 -2.03 -8.60 15.80
C VAL A 153 -2.80 -7.97 16.95
N ILE A 154 -4.06 -8.38 17.14
CA ILE A 154 -4.94 -7.95 18.23
C ILE A 154 -5.90 -9.08 18.57
N SER A 155 -6.08 -9.35 19.86
CA SER A 155 -7.06 -10.33 20.34
C SER A 155 -8.44 -9.68 20.50
N THR A 156 -9.48 -10.41 20.07
CA THR A 156 -10.91 -10.14 20.34
C THR A 156 -11.40 -8.71 20.09
N HIS A 157 -11.17 -8.16 18.91
CA HIS A 157 -11.67 -6.83 18.54
C HIS A 157 -12.75 -6.88 17.46
N SER A 158 -13.85 -6.15 17.66
CA SER A 158 -14.98 -6.07 16.71
C SER A 158 -14.79 -5.04 15.58
N SER A 159 -13.65 -4.35 15.55
CA SER A 159 -13.33 -3.29 14.58
C SER A 159 -12.95 -3.80 13.20
N LEU A 160 -12.94 -2.92 12.21
CA LEU A 160 -12.44 -3.19 10.87
C LEU A 160 -11.07 -2.49 10.67
N PRO A 161 -10.14 -3.07 9.91
CA PRO A 161 -8.91 -2.40 9.56
C PRO A 161 -9.23 -1.25 8.62
N VAL A 162 -8.44 -0.22 8.74
CA VAL A 162 -8.57 1.01 7.98
C VAL A 162 -7.53 1.06 6.88
N GLY A 163 -6.31 0.66 7.21
CA GLY A 163 -5.20 0.62 6.27
C GLY A 163 -3.92 0.07 6.88
N MET A 164 -2.96 -0.23 6.03
CA MET A 164 -1.62 -0.64 6.39
C MET A 164 -0.61 -0.08 5.40
N VAL A 165 0.54 0.36 5.88
CA VAL A 165 1.69 0.78 5.07
C VAL A 165 2.97 0.18 5.63
N TYR A 166 3.96 0.00 4.77
CA TYR A 166 5.32 -0.29 5.15
C TYR A 166 6.14 1.01 5.12
N CYS A 167 6.92 1.24 6.16
CA CYS A 167 7.80 2.38 6.34
C CYS A 167 9.24 1.91 6.21
N SER A 168 9.85 2.11 5.04
CA SER A 168 11.17 1.54 4.70
C SER A 168 12.29 2.05 5.61
N ASP A 169 12.24 3.30 6.05
CA ASP A 169 13.30 3.89 6.88
C ASP A 169 13.33 3.32 8.31
N SER A 170 12.18 2.86 8.79
CA SER A 170 12.09 2.23 10.12
C SER A 170 12.07 0.70 10.07
N ASP A 171 11.94 0.11 8.87
CA ASP A 171 11.72 -1.32 8.65
C ASP A 171 10.49 -1.83 9.43
N ARG A 172 9.37 -1.10 9.33
CA ARG A 172 8.14 -1.37 10.10
C ARG A 172 6.88 -1.27 9.25
N PHE A 173 5.89 -2.05 9.63
CA PHE A 173 4.51 -1.87 9.20
C PHE A 173 3.75 -1.03 10.22
N LEU A 174 2.95 -0.10 9.74
CA LEU A 174 1.92 0.57 10.51
C LEU A 174 0.56 0.06 10.05
N ALA A 175 -0.16 -0.62 10.93
CA ALA A 175 -1.54 -1.03 10.71
C ALA A 175 -2.47 -0.20 11.58
N VAL A 176 -3.56 0.30 10.99
CA VAL A 176 -4.55 1.17 11.65
C VAL A 176 -5.94 0.58 11.51
N TRP A 177 -6.76 0.69 12.55
CA TRP A 177 -8.15 0.26 12.57
C TRP A 177 -9.01 1.17 13.44
N ASN A 178 -10.33 1.07 13.24
CA ASN A 178 -11.31 1.75 14.07
C ASN A 178 -11.63 0.91 15.30
N SER A 179 -11.62 1.51 16.48
CA SER A 179 -12.18 0.88 17.68
C SER A 179 -13.68 1.10 17.75
N SER A 180 -14.46 0.03 17.74
CA SER A 180 -15.92 0.11 17.84
C SER A 180 -16.40 0.55 19.23
N SER A 181 -15.61 0.30 20.28
CA SER A 181 -15.97 0.58 21.69
C SER A 181 -15.48 1.92 22.20
N GLN A 182 -14.48 2.52 21.56
CA GLN A 182 -13.80 3.70 22.09
C GLN A 182 -13.90 4.94 21.23
N SER A 183 -14.57 4.87 20.09
CA SER A 183 -14.67 5.98 19.11
C SER A 183 -13.32 6.59 18.75
N THR A 184 -12.27 5.78 18.73
CA THR A 184 -10.89 6.19 18.49
C THR A 184 -10.26 5.31 17.41
N LEU A 185 -9.29 5.85 16.71
CA LEU A 185 -8.38 5.05 15.90
C LEU A 185 -7.36 4.37 16.80
N GLN A 186 -7.08 3.12 16.47
CA GLN A 186 -6.04 2.32 17.10
C GLN A 186 -5.01 1.96 16.05
N HIS A 187 -3.78 1.74 16.48
CA HIS A 187 -2.72 1.28 15.59
C HIS A 187 -1.86 0.23 16.27
N ASN A 188 -1.14 -0.51 15.46
CA ASN A 188 -0.08 -1.40 15.89
C ASN A 188 1.08 -1.30 14.93
N ILE A 189 2.28 -1.49 15.46
CA ILE A 189 3.51 -1.48 14.67
C ILE A 189 4.02 -2.90 14.61
N GLY A 190 4.27 -3.38 13.40
CA GLY A 190 4.76 -4.71 13.12
C GLY A 190 6.05 -4.73 12.34
N GLN A 191 6.72 -5.86 12.35
CA GLN A 191 7.90 -6.12 11.52
C GLN A 191 7.93 -7.59 11.11
N ILE A 192 8.66 -7.90 10.05
CA ILE A 192 9.00 -9.29 9.72
C ILE A 192 10.04 -9.80 10.70
N SER A 193 9.84 -11.02 11.17
CA SER A 193 10.74 -11.71 12.10
C SER A 193 10.84 -13.18 11.71
N GLY A 194 11.91 -13.54 11.03
CA GLY A 194 12.10 -14.91 10.51
C GLY A 194 11.03 -15.29 9.49
N THR A 195 10.26 -16.34 9.78
CA THR A 195 9.16 -16.84 8.94
C THR A 195 7.80 -16.27 9.35
N GLY A 196 7.77 -15.18 10.11
CA GLY A 196 6.54 -14.59 10.58
C GLY A 196 6.62 -13.10 10.80
N THR A 197 5.66 -12.59 11.55
CA THR A 197 5.61 -11.17 11.94
C THR A 197 5.58 -11.04 13.46
N SER A 198 6.19 -9.99 13.99
CA SER A 198 6.04 -9.59 15.38
C SER A 198 5.35 -8.24 15.47
N TRP A 199 4.50 -8.04 16.48
CA TRP A 199 3.68 -6.85 16.66
C TRP A 199 3.85 -6.31 18.09
N THR A 200 3.97 -5.01 18.24
CA THR A 200 4.34 -4.37 19.51
C THR A 200 3.19 -4.25 20.52
N GLY A 201 1.96 -4.53 20.10
CA GLY A 201 0.76 -4.34 20.90
C GLY A 201 -0.08 -3.14 20.43
N VAL A 202 -1.31 -3.05 20.93
CA VAL A 202 -2.29 -2.05 20.52
C VAL A 202 -2.05 -0.75 21.24
N TYR A 203 -1.91 0.33 20.50
CA TYR A 203 -1.84 1.68 21.05
C TYR A 203 -3.13 2.44 20.75
N ASN A 204 -3.73 3.04 21.78
CA ASN A 204 -5.02 3.73 21.72
C ASN A 204 -4.90 5.25 21.47
N ASN A 205 -3.74 5.75 21.07
CA ASN A 205 -3.41 7.15 21.24
C ASN A 205 -3.19 7.93 19.94
N PHE A 206 -4.15 7.91 19.04
CA PHE A 206 -4.29 9.10 18.21
C PHE A 206 -5.07 10.14 19.00
N ASN A 207 -4.39 10.79 19.98
CA ASN A 207 -4.94 11.82 20.84
C ASN A 207 -5.13 13.14 20.06
N GLY A 208 -6.18 13.22 19.29
CA GLY A 208 -6.67 14.46 18.73
C GLY A 208 -8.18 14.42 18.76
N SER A 209 -8.82 15.39 19.39
CA SER A 209 -10.28 15.55 19.44
C SER A 209 -10.94 15.55 18.05
N ASN A 210 -10.14 15.62 16.97
CA ASN A 210 -10.57 15.64 15.58
C ASN A 210 -10.41 14.28 14.86
N PHE A 211 -9.81 13.27 15.51
CA PHE A 211 -9.65 11.90 15.01
C PHE A 211 -10.52 10.93 15.79
N GLN A 212 -11.82 11.22 15.87
CA GLN A 212 -12.79 10.34 16.49
C GLN A 212 -13.40 9.42 15.43
N SER A 213 -13.22 8.10 15.61
CA SER A 213 -14.00 7.14 14.85
C SER A 213 -15.33 6.92 15.54
N TYR A 214 -16.42 7.26 14.89
CA TYR A 214 -17.74 6.82 15.35
C TYR A 214 -18.10 5.48 14.70
N SER A 215 -18.87 4.68 15.43
CA SER A 215 -19.37 3.36 15.00
C SER A 215 -20.00 3.44 13.60
N GLY A 216 -19.34 2.92 12.61
CA GLY A 216 -19.76 2.98 11.22
C GLY A 216 -18.60 3.28 10.26
N GLY A 217 -17.40 3.01 10.71
CA GLY A 217 -16.08 3.15 10.12
C GLY A 217 -16.03 3.35 8.62
N TRP A 218 -15.51 4.51 8.21
CA TRP A 218 -15.26 4.83 6.82
C TRP A 218 -13.76 4.84 6.59
N ALA A 219 -13.40 4.52 5.38
CA ALA A 219 -12.03 4.33 4.95
C ALA A 219 -11.12 5.49 5.38
N ALA A 220 -10.05 5.18 6.08
CA ALA A 220 -8.87 6.01 6.06
C ALA A 220 -7.94 5.52 4.95
N SER A 221 -7.17 6.41 4.39
CA SER A 221 -6.09 6.10 3.47
C SER A 221 -4.78 6.40 4.16
N LEU A 222 -3.83 5.50 4.01
CA LEU A 222 -2.46 5.64 4.51
C LEU A 222 -1.51 5.69 3.33
N SER A 223 -0.57 6.61 3.35
CA SER A 223 0.51 6.70 2.38
C SER A 223 1.81 7.03 3.07
N TYR A 224 2.88 6.31 2.76
CA TYR A 224 4.21 6.56 3.27
C TYR A 224 4.98 7.48 2.33
N ASP A 225 5.64 8.48 2.89
CA ASP A 225 6.58 9.38 2.20
C ASP A 225 8.00 9.00 2.63
N PRO A 226 8.78 8.33 1.76
CA PRO A 226 10.14 7.93 2.09
C PRO A 226 11.13 9.08 2.11
N VAL A 227 10.80 10.24 1.53
CA VAL A 227 11.68 11.43 1.53
C VAL A 227 11.66 12.10 2.90
N ASN A 228 10.47 12.20 3.50
CA ASN A 228 10.29 12.86 4.79
C ASN A 228 10.15 11.86 5.96
N SER A 229 10.27 10.55 5.70
CA SER A 229 10.16 9.48 6.69
C SER A 229 8.88 9.56 7.52
N CYS A 230 7.75 9.82 6.87
CA CYS A 230 6.47 10.02 7.54
C CYS A 230 5.31 9.31 6.83
N VAL A 231 4.24 9.06 7.56
CA VAL A 231 2.98 8.51 7.04
C VAL A 231 1.93 9.61 7.04
N LEU A 232 1.34 9.88 5.89
CA LEU A 232 0.12 10.67 5.78
C LEU A 232 -1.08 9.74 5.95
N MET A 233 -1.91 10.06 6.94
CA MET A 233 -3.20 9.41 7.13
C MET A 233 -4.32 10.42 6.88
N CYS A 234 -5.26 10.06 6.01
CA CYS A 234 -6.46 10.84 5.73
C CYS A 234 -7.70 10.04 6.11
N GLN A 235 -8.67 10.68 6.74
CA GLN A 235 -9.96 10.05 7.04
C GLN A 235 -11.12 11.02 6.81
N THR A 236 -12.31 10.47 6.59
CA THR A 236 -13.55 11.24 6.53
C THR A 236 -14.34 11.08 7.83
N TYR A 237 -14.91 12.18 8.30
CA TYR A 237 -15.80 12.21 9.45
C TYR A 237 -17.25 12.12 8.98
N ARG A 238 -18.04 11.22 9.58
CA ARG A 238 -19.39 10.87 9.06
C ARG A 238 -20.52 11.82 9.48
N TYR A 239 -20.36 12.56 10.56
CA TYR A 239 -21.44 13.40 11.08
C TYR A 239 -21.36 14.83 10.57
N SER A 240 -22.52 15.44 10.40
CA SER A 240 -22.62 16.83 9.97
C SER A 240 -22.05 17.78 11.04
N PRO A 241 -21.22 18.76 10.61
CA PRO A 241 -20.70 18.91 9.26
C PRO A 241 -19.64 17.87 8.92
N TYR A 242 -19.67 17.33 7.70
CA TYR A 242 -18.71 16.34 7.23
C TYR A 242 -17.34 16.98 7.09
N TYR A 243 -16.35 16.46 7.78
CA TYR A 243 -14.96 16.91 7.70
C TYR A 243 -14.08 15.82 7.11
N MET A 244 -13.08 16.26 6.36
CA MET A 244 -11.91 15.45 6.08
C MET A 244 -10.81 15.89 7.04
N SER A 245 -10.21 14.93 7.74
CA SER A 245 -9.07 15.14 8.63
C SER A 245 -7.85 14.44 8.08
N TYR A 246 -6.69 15.01 8.31
CA TYR A 246 -5.42 14.38 8.00
C TYR A 246 -4.48 14.46 9.21
N MET A 247 -3.55 13.51 9.26
CA MET A 247 -2.49 13.47 10.28
C MET A 247 -1.20 13.01 9.61
N VAL A 248 -0.09 13.59 10.06
CA VAL A 248 1.26 13.13 9.70
C VAL A 248 1.82 12.38 10.90
N LEU A 249 2.30 11.16 10.66
CA LEU A 249 2.81 10.26 11.68
C LEU A 249 4.25 9.89 11.38
N THR A 250 5.06 9.70 12.40
CA THR A 250 6.38 9.09 12.29
C THR A 250 6.35 7.70 12.93
N VAL A 251 6.92 6.72 12.27
CA VAL A 251 7.02 5.35 12.78
C VAL A 251 8.44 5.12 13.25
N PRO A 252 8.68 4.90 14.56
CA PRO A 252 10.03 4.75 15.09
C PRO A 252 10.66 3.42 14.62
N SER A 253 11.98 3.43 14.41
CA SER A 253 12.75 2.25 14.03
C SER A 253 12.99 1.29 15.20
N SER A 254 12.85 1.75 16.44
CA SER A 254 13.01 0.93 17.66
C SER A 254 12.10 1.43 18.76
N GLY A 255 11.63 0.51 19.60
CA GLY A 255 10.75 0.83 20.73
C GLY A 255 9.26 0.83 20.37
N SER A 256 8.43 0.98 21.42
CA SER A 256 7.01 1.29 21.30
C SER A 256 6.85 2.77 20.99
N ALA A 257 5.95 3.11 20.10
CA ALA A 257 5.54 4.50 19.85
C ALA A 257 4.84 5.08 21.09
#